data_d76b17ace01cc301db1c08bd1d69f8e8
#
_entry.id   d76b17ace01cc301db1c08bd1d69f8e8
#
_cell.length_a   1.000
_cell.length_b   1.000
_cell.length_c   1.000
_cell.angle_alpha   90.00
_cell.angle_beta   90.00
_cell.angle_gamma   90.00
#
_symmetry.space_group_name_H-M   'P 1'
#
loop_
_entity.id
_entity.type
_entity.pdbx_description
1 polymer ?
#
loop_
_entity_poly.entity_id
_entity_poly.type
_entity_poly.pdbx_seq_one_letter_code
_entity_poly.pdbx_strand_id
1 'polypeptide(L)'
;MNTDKNTALYEKMAAEQDKFRDWLKSQPPEEILKHTYEYTVREDILMAMEELDLPQSRAAALLASSSPLADVYKEFSDREIGRASCRERV
;
A
#
# COMPACT_ATOMS: atom_id res chain seq x y z
N MET A 1 -17.88 -8.71 -19.75
CA MET A 1 -17.23 -7.65 -19.62
C MET A 1 -15.90 -7.86 -19.09
N ASN A 2 -15.04 -7.25 -19.54
CA ASN A 2 -13.79 -7.50 -19.12
C ASN A 2 -13.58 -6.96 -17.79
N THR A 3 -12.87 -7.66 -17.04
CA THR A 3 -12.51 -7.19 -15.75
C THR A 3 -11.54 -6.07 -15.91
N ASP A 4 -11.88 -4.97 -15.31
CA ASP A 4 -10.98 -3.86 -15.29
C ASP A 4 -9.78 -4.22 -14.45
N LYS A 5 -8.60 -4.01 -15.00
CA LYS A 5 -7.38 -4.33 -14.24
C LYS A 5 -7.27 -3.48 -13.00
N ASN A 6 -7.80 -2.28 -13.03
CA ASN A 6 -7.79 -1.45 -11.83
C ASN A 6 -8.64 -2.04 -10.73
N THR A 7 -9.80 -2.59 -11.10
CA THR A 7 -10.65 -3.24 -10.11
C THR A 7 -9.97 -4.46 -9.52
N ALA A 8 -9.37 -5.28 -10.39
CA ALA A 8 -8.68 -6.48 -9.92
C ALA A 8 -7.52 -6.11 -9.03
N LEU A 9 -6.80 -5.05 -9.37
CA LEU A 9 -5.68 -4.60 -8.58
C LEU A 9 -6.14 -4.11 -7.21
N TYR A 10 -7.22 -3.34 -7.20
CA TYR A 10 -7.75 -2.85 -5.95
C TYR A 10 -8.15 -4.01 -5.03
N GLU A 11 -8.82 -5.02 -5.60
CA GLU A 11 -9.24 -6.16 -4.81
C GLU A 11 -8.05 -6.92 -4.25
N LYS A 12 -7.01 -7.06 -5.06
CA LYS A 12 -5.81 -7.73 -4.60
C LYS A 12 -5.14 -6.96 -3.48
N MET A 13 -5.07 -5.64 -3.61
CA MET A 13 -4.46 -4.82 -2.59
C MET A 13 -5.30 -4.82 -1.31
N ALA A 14 -6.62 -4.85 -1.45
CA ALA A 14 -7.47 -4.90 -0.27
C ALA A 14 -7.27 -6.20 0.48
N ALA A 15 -7.14 -7.30 -0.23
CA ALA A 15 -6.88 -8.58 0.42
C ALA A 15 -5.52 -8.57 1.11
N GLU A 16 -4.56 -7.93 0.49
CA GLU A 16 -3.23 -7.80 1.08
C GLU A 16 -3.30 -7.00 2.38
N GLN A 17 -4.09 -5.94 2.39
CA GLN A 17 -4.25 -5.13 3.58
C GLN A 17 -4.95 -5.90 4.69
N ASP A 18 -5.91 -6.74 4.33
CA ASP A 18 -6.58 -7.58 5.32
C ASP A 18 -5.59 -8.51 6.00
N LYS A 19 -4.68 -9.10 5.22
CA LYS A 19 -3.67 -9.97 5.78
C LYS A 19 -2.72 -9.20 6.68
N PHE A 20 -2.37 -8.01 6.27
CA PHE A 20 -1.49 -7.17 7.09
C PHE A 20 -2.16 -6.82 8.40
N ARG A 21 -3.44 -6.48 8.35
CA ARG A 21 -4.18 -6.16 9.56
C ARG A 21 -4.25 -7.37 10.50
N ASP A 22 -4.50 -8.55 9.96
CA ASP A 22 -4.56 -9.75 10.78
C ASP A 22 -3.22 -10.02 11.43
N TRP A 23 -2.15 -9.88 10.66
CA TRP A 23 -0.82 -10.05 11.19
C TRP A 23 -0.55 -9.04 12.31
N LEU A 24 -0.95 -7.79 12.07
CA LEU A 24 -0.70 -6.73 13.02
C LEU A 24 -1.41 -7.00 14.34
N LYS A 25 -2.63 -7.50 14.27
CA LYS A 25 -3.40 -7.79 15.47
C LYS A 25 -2.75 -8.84 16.34
N SER A 26 -1.95 -9.70 15.75
CA SER A 26 -1.27 -10.75 16.50
C SER A 26 0.03 -10.29 17.13
N GLN A 27 0.41 -9.05 16.90
CA GLN A 27 1.68 -8.55 17.40
C GLN A 27 1.54 -7.92 18.78
N PRO A 28 2.63 -7.86 19.55
CA PRO A 28 2.58 -7.16 20.83
C PRO A 28 2.31 -5.67 20.64
N PRO A 29 1.83 -4.99 21.66
CA PRO A 29 1.48 -3.57 21.52
C PRO A 29 2.61 -2.71 20.98
N GLU A 30 3.84 -3.03 21.34
CA GLU A 30 4.96 -2.22 20.86
C GLU A 30 5.13 -2.34 19.35
N GLU A 31 4.94 -3.56 18.84
CA GLU A 31 5.03 -3.76 17.41
C GLU A 31 3.86 -3.12 16.69
N ILE A 32 2.69 -3.20 17.30
CA ILE A 32 1.52 -2.55 16.70
C ILE A 32 1.77 -1.06 16.55
N LEU A 33 2.32 -0.43 17.58
CA LEU A 33 2.59 0.99 17.51
C LEU A 33 3.59 1.32 16.41
N LYS A 34 4.59 0.47 16.25
CA LYS A 34 5.59 0.71 15.21
C LYS A 34 4.99 0.67 13.82
N HIS A 35 4.01 -0.19 13.62
CA HIS A 35 3.44 -0.40 12.28
C HIS A 35 2.15 0.34 12.04
N THR A 36 1.69 1.11 13.02
CA THR A 36 0.44 1.84 12.87
C THR A 36 0.50 2.83 11.72
N TYR A 37 1.61 3.53 11.60
CA TYR A 37 1.77 4.49 10.52
C TYR A 37 1.69 3.79 9.16
N GLU A 38 2.38 2.67 9.04
CA GLU A 38 2.34 1.92 7.80
C GLU A 38 0.94 1.48 7.47
N TYR A 39 0.20 0.99 8.45
CA TYR A 39 -1.17 0.56 8.23
C TYR A 39 -2.02 1.73 7.75
N THR A 40 -1.88 2.87 8.39
CA THR A 40 -2.66 4.05 8.03
C THR A 40 -2.36 4.49 6.60
N VAL A 41 -1.08 4.52 6.23
CA VAL A 41 -0.71 4.93 4.89
C VAL A 41 -1.23 3.93 3.86
N ARG A 42 -1.17 2.64 4.18
CA ARG A 42 -1.71 1.63 3.26
C ARG A 42 -3.21 1.81 3.07
N GLU A 43 -3.93 2.18 4.13
CA GLU A 43 -5.36 2.46 4.00
C GLU A 43 -5.60 3.64 3.08
N ASP A 44 -4.79 4.68 3.24
CA ASP A 44 -4.90 5.84 2.37
C ASP A 44 -4.64 5.48 0.92
N ILE A 45 -3.64 4.64 0.68
CA ILE A 45 -3.34 4.19 -0.66
C ILE A 45 -4.53 3.43 -1.23
N LEU A 46 -5.13 2.55 -0.44
CA LEU A 46 -6.30 1.80 -0.89
C LEU A 46 -7.43 2.73 -1.28
N MET A 47 -7.68 3.73 -0.47
CA MET A 47 -8.76 4.67 -0.77
C MET A 47 -8.47 5.43 -2.06
N ALA A 48 -7.23 5.80 -2.26
CA ALA A 48 -6.85 6.47 -3.49
C ALA A 48 -7.00 5.55 -4.69
N MET A 49 -6.65 4.28 -4.52
CA MET A 49 -6.76 3.33 -5.62
C MET A 49 -8.19 3.09 -6.05
N GLU A 50 -9.12 3.29 -5.12
CA GLU A 50 -10.52 3.10 -5.42
C GLU A 50 -10.98 4.08 -6.50
N GLU A 51 -10.43 5.27 -6.50
CA GLU A 51 -10.81 6.30 -7.45
C GLU A 51 -9.80 6.52 -8.55
N LEU A 52 -8.62 5.97 -8.37
CA LEU A 52 -7.55 6.17 -9.33
C LEU A 52 -7.75 5.26 -10.52
N ASP A 53 -7.47 5.80 -11.70
CA ASP A 53 -7.60 5.04 -12.93
C ASP A 53 -6.23 4.93 -13.58
N LEU A 54 -5.52 3.89 -13.24
CA LEU A 54 -4.17 3.69 -13.76
C LEU A 54 -4.22 3.19 -15.21
N PRO A 55 -3.21 3.54 -16.00
CA PRO A 55 -3.10 2.93 -17.32
C PRO A 55 -3.04 1.41 -17.19
N GLN A 56 -3.60 0.73 -18.17
CA GLN A 56 -3.69 -0.73 -18.11
C GLN A 56 -2.32 -1.39 -17.94
N SER A 57 -1.31 -0.85 -18.59
CA SER A 57 0.02 -1.43 -18.46
C SER A 57 0.55 -1.32 -17.03
N ARG A 58 0.27 -0.19 -16.38
CA ARG A 58 0.71 0.00 -15.02
C ARG A 58 -0.05 -0.91 -14.07
N ALA A 59 -1.36 -1.00 -14.26
CA ALA A 59 -2.17 -1.87 -13.42
C ALA A 59 -1.74 -3.31 -13.59
N ALA A 60 -1.44 -3.72 -14.82
CA ALA A 60 -1.00 -5.08 -15.07
C ALA A 60 0.33 -5.37 -14.38
N ALA A 61 1.24 -4.40 -14.42
CA ALA A 61 2.54 -4.58 -13.77
C ALA A 61 2.39 -4.79 -12.27
N LEU A 62 1.51 -3.99 -11.66
CA LEU A 62 1.27 -4.14 -10.23
C LEU A 62 0.55 -5.43 -9.91
N LEU A 63 -0.38 -5.84 -10.78
CA LEU A 63 -1.08 -7.10 -10.58
C LEU A 63 -0.13 -8.29 -10.62
N ALA A 64 0.95 -8.17 -11.36
CA ALA A 64 1.93 -9.25 -11.45
C ALA A 64 2.75 -9.38 -10.17
N SER A 65 2.75 -8.35 -9.35
CA SER A 65 3.47 -8.40 -8.09
C SER A 65 2.72 -9.26 -7.08
N SER A 66 3.47 -9.96 -6.24
CA SER A 66 2.85 -10.72 -5.17
C SER A 66 2.33 -9.83 -4.05
N SER A 67 2.83 -8.60 -3.96
CA SER A 67 2.39 -7.67 -2.93
C SER A 67 2.32 -6.26 -3.49
N PRO A 68 1.33 -5.98 -4.33
CA PRO A 68 1.26 -4.66 -4.97
C PRO A 68 1.08 -3.53 -3.97
N LEU A 69 0.35 -3.75 -2.90
CA LEU A 69 0.16 -2.70 -1.91
C LEU A 69 1.48 -2.37 -1.23
N ALA A 70 2.25 -3.38 -0.88
CA ALA A 70 3.55 -3.16 -0.27
C ALA A 70 4.48 -2.44 -1.23
N ASP A 71 4.40 -2.79 -2.51
CA ASP A 71 5.23 -2.15 -3.53
C ASP A 71 4.93 -0.66 -3.62
N VAL A 72 3.65 -0.33 -3.66
CA VAL A 72 3.25 1.08 -3.75
C VAL A 72 3.63 1.81 -2.46
N TYR A 73 3.41 1.17 -1.33
CA TYR A 73 3.77 1.77 -0.06
C TYR A 73 5.27 2.05 -0.01
N LYS A 74 6.06 1.12 -0.49
CA LYS A 74 7.50 1.29 -0.46
C LYS A 74 7.94 2.46 -1.32
N GLU A 75 7.37 2.58 -2.50
CA GLU A 75 7.68 3.70 -3.36
C GLU A 75 7.32 5.02 -2.71
N PHE A 76 6.13 5.05 -2.14
CA PHE A 76 5.64 6.24 -1.48
C PHE A 76 6.52 6.58 -0.28
N SER A 77 6.83 5.57 0.50
CA SER A 77 7.63 5.74 1.70
C SER A 77 9.04 6.22 1.36
N ASP A 78 9.62 5.69 0.30
CA ASP A 78 10.95 6.10 -0.11
C ASP A 78 10.98 7.58 -0.44
N ARG A 79 9.97 8.05 -1.13
CA ARG A 79 9.89 9.46 -1.45
C ARG A 79 9.71 10.32 -0.21
N GLU A 80 8.83 9.85 0.66
CA GLU A 80 8.57 10.58 1.90
C GLU A 80 9.81 10.61 2.77
N ILE A 81 10.46 9.49 2.88
CA ILE A 81 11.64 9.41 3.71
C ILE A 81 12.75 10.30 3.15
N GLY A 82 12.88 10.32 1.84
CA GLY A 82 13.87 11.17 1.24
C GLY A 82 13.67 12.61 1.64
N ARG A 83 12.45 13.08 1.54
CA ARG A 83 12.13 14.44 1.90
C ARG A 83 12.23 14.67 3.40
N ALA A 84 11.67 13.76 4.15
CA ALA A 84 11.68 13.88 5.59
C ALA A 84 13.09 13.86 6.13
N SER A 85 13.92 13.01 5.57
CA SER A 85 15.31 12.96 5.99
C SER A 85 15.99 14.29 5.85
N CYS A 86 15.75 14.91 4.73
CA CYS A 86 16.35 16.21 4.52
C CYS A 86 15.92 17.19 5.58
N ARG A 87 14.65 17.18 5.89
CA ARG A 87 14.14 18.11 6.89
C ARG A 87 14.62 17.76 8.27
N GLU A 88 14.67 16.51 8.56
CA GLU A 88 15.02 16.11 9.90
C GLU A 88 16.47 16.31 10.22
N ARG A 89 17.27 16.28 9.20
CA ARG A 89 18.64 16.52 9.44
C ARG A 89 18.92 17.94 9.76
N VAL A 90 18.03 18.75 9.46
CA VAL A 90 18.17 20.17 9.70
C VAL A 90 17.90 20.64 11.11
#